data_cec96318d32f781d3e86f32005e8267d
#
_entry.id   cec96318d32f781d3e86f32005e8267d
#
_cell.length_a   1.000
_cell.length_b   1.000
_cell.length_c   1.000
_cell.angle_alpha   90.00
_cell.angle_beta   90.00
_cell.angle_gamma   90.00
#
_symmetry.space_group_name_H-M   'P 1'
#
loop_
_entity.id
_entity.type
_entity.pdbx_description
1 polymer ?
#
loop_
_entity_poly.entity_id
_entity_poly.type
_entity_poly.pdbx_seq_one_letter_code
_entity_poly.pdbx_strand_id
1 'polypeptide(L)'
;MGGNHSNLPPKPLGFEYMCIAVRTTDRLRIILGGDHEAAIIRQIIQDTWLKGIQKETFELNGVFEFKLKGNPFSPASSSSDAVACRRMAERILHRLYRDGWKLQMSTNLTRTGDLSSWIFKKVAVAELSSQPFLIIGLSSWDSLMVLNAPMDLHQVLKDAIERSWPKGIQKWTYENEVLLIKLKGYPWRPDGEEAVHSRAVLQTIISDLIPRQWNLYGNSNIRGDSNTLFFEHNPNMVPGQPPPAQFIISFNSNDLLRLIGAPDTMVSTVRSTIQSFWHKGIQEEKRYAESWQFKLKGYPWWASGEEAVESRFLVMKLMEVLLPYGWTPVAAIDSSRKDSDKSSLLFRLMQPRQAPFFCMSMNESDKLRLINAPEDVTKVCCVPPTLVENGNSAQH
;
A
#
# COMPACT_ATOMS: atom_id res chain seq x y z
N MET A 1 -28.33 -7.58 33.45
CA MET A 1 -27.39 -6.51 33.82
C MET A 1 -26.90 -5.92 32.51
N GLY A 2 -27.47 -4.76 32.12
CA GLY A 2 -27.15 -4.10 30.85
C GLY A 2 -25.79 -3.41 30.96
N GLY A 3 -24.84 -3.90 30.17
CA GLY A 3 -23.56 -3.23 30.02
C GLY A 3 -23.72 -1.96 29.16
N ASN A 4 -23.31 -0.83 29.70
CA ASN A 4 -23.27 0.45 29.01
C ASN A 4 -22.40 0.33 27.74
N HIS A 5 -23.05 0.26 26.59
CA HIS A 5 -22.42 0.47 25.29
C HIS A 5 -22.26 1.98 25.10
N SER A 6 -21.06 2.45 24.96
CA SER A 6 -20.73 3.76 24.37
C SER A 6 -19.92 4.69 25.24
N ASN A 7 -18.61 4.61 25.09
CA ASN A 7 -17.73 5.76 25.30
C ASN A 7 -16.75 5.90 24.11
N LEU A 8 -17.21 5.57 22.90
CA LEU A 8 -16.50 6.02 21.70
C LEU A 8 -16.96 7.44 21.41
N PRO A 9 -16.04 8.35 21.02
CA PRO A 9 -16.43 9.68 20.57
C PRO A 9 -17.45 9.55 19.44
N PRO A 10 -18.47 10.44 19.38
CA PRO A 10 -19.47 10.42 18.33
C PRO A 10 -18.77 10.43 16.97
N LYS A 11 -19.21 9.55 16.05
CA LYS A 11 -18.68 9.51 14.68
C LYS A 11 -18.83 10.91 14.07
N PRO A 12 -17.77 11.48 13.47
CA PRO A 12 -17.87 12.77 12.79
C PRO A 12 -19.00 12.75 11.77
N LEU A 13 -19.86 13.75 11.78
CA LEU A 13 -20.98 13.89 10.85
C LEU A 13 -20.45 13.92 9.40
N GLY A 14 -20.84 12.94 8.59
CA GLY A 14 -20.63 12.91 7.13
C GLY A 14 -19.55 11.99 6.60
N PHE A 15 -18.67 11.43 7.43
CA PHE A 15 -17.67 10.46 6.95
C PHE A 15 -17.62 9.25 7.87
N GLU A 16 -17.76 8.06 7.26
CA GLU A 16 -17.55 6.80 7.96
C GLU A 16 -16.18 6.23 7.61
N TYR A 17 -15.39 5.97 8.63
CA TYR A 17 -14.09 5.32 8.51
C TYR A 17 -14.04 4.08 9.40
N MET A 18 -13.31 3.07 8.93
CA MET A 18 -13.03 1.85 9.66
C MET A 18 -11.57 1.48 9.44
N CYS A 19 -10.94 0.88 10.45
CA CYS A 19 -9.59 0.34 10.33
C CYS A 19 -9.60 -1.15 10.62
N ILE A 20 -8.87 -1.92 9.79
CA ILE A 20 -8.55 -3.31 10.08
C ILE A 20 -7.03 -3.42 10.21
N ALA A 21 -6.57 -3.81 11.41
CA ALA A 21 -5.16 -3.95 11.70
C ALA A 21 -4.76 -5.43 11.77
N VAL A 22 -3.76 -5.81 10.98
CA VAL A 22 -3.09 -7.11 11.09
C VAL A 22 -2.00 -6.95 12.14
N ARG A 23 -2.14 -7.67 13.26
CA ARG A 23 -1.28 -7.53 14.40
C ARG A 23 -0.56 -8.83 14.73
N THR A 24 0.72 -8.73 15.01
CA THR A 24 1.58 -9.90 15.25
C THR A 24 1.48 -10.91 14.09
N THR A 25 1.61 -12.20 14.39
CA THR A 25 1.54 -13.26 13.38
C THR A 25 0.18 -13.93 13.27
N ASP A 26 -0.77 -13.59 14.19
CA ASP A 26 -2.00 -14.36 14.39
C ASP A 26 -3.26 -13.54 14.73
N ARG A 27 -3.20 -12.19 14.70
CA ARG A 27 -4.32 -11.36 15.14
C ARG A 27 -4.81 -10.41 14.06
N LEU A 28 -6.12 -10.25 14.02
CA LEU A 28 -6.81 -9.27 13.17
C LEU A 28 -7.76 -8.47 14.05
N ARG A 29 -7.62 -7.14 14.03
CA ARG A 29 -8.46 -6.21 14.78
C ARG A 29 -9.30 -5.36 13.86
N ILE A 30 -10.55 -5.14 14.24
CA ILE A 30 -11.46 -4.19 13.60
C ILE A 30 -11.67 -3.03 14.57
N ILE A 31 -11.39 -1.82 14.11
CA ILE A 31 -11.50 -0.58 14.87
C ILE A 31 -12.52 0.32 14.16
N LEU A 32 -13.50 0.84 14.90
CA LEU A 32 -14.61 1.64 14.36
C LEU A 32 -15.52 0.88 13.37
N GLY A 33 -15.47 -0.45 13.35
CA GLY A 33 -16.45 -1.32 12.68
C GLY A 33 -17.60 -1.70 13.62
N GLY A 34 -18.69 -2.19 13.05
CA GLY A 34 -19.85 -2.69 13.80
C GLY A 34 -19.92 -4.22 13.87
N ASP A 35 -20.97 -4.72 14.51
CA ASP A 35 -21.25 -6.16 14.59
C ASP A 35 -21.43 -6.79 13.21
N HIS A 36 -21.94 -6.04 12.25
CA HIS A 36 -22.11 -6.47 10.87
C HIS A 36 -20.76 -6.78 10.20
N GLU A 37 -19.81 -5.86 10.26
CA GLU A 37 -18.46 -6.05 9.71
C GLU A 37 -17.73 -7.18 10.43
N ALA A 38 -17.87 -7.26 11.76
CA ALA A 38 -17.28 -8.35 12.54
C ALA A 38 -17.86 -9.72 12.15
N ALA A 39 -19.17 -9.83 11.92
CA ALA A 39 -19.82 -11.07 11.47
C ALA A 39 -19.31 -11.50 10.08
N ILE A 40 -19.19 -10.56 9.14
CA ILE A 40 -18.66 -10.80 7.80
C ILE A 40 -17.22 -11.34 7.89
N ILE A 41 -16.36 -10.66 8.64
CA ILE A 41 -14.95 -11.05 8.75
C ILE A 41 -14.81 -12.40 9.44
N ARG A 42 -15.60 -12.68 10.48
CA ARG A 42 -15.66 -14.00 11.12
C ARG A 42 -15.96 -15.11 10.14
N GLN A 43 -17.00 -14.92 9.32
CA GLN A 43 -17.37 -15.91 8.31
C GLN A 43 -16.25 -16.13 7.29
N ILE A 44 -15.62 -15.05 6.80
CA ILE A 44 -14.50 -15.15 5.86
C ILE A 44 -13.31 -15.90 6.47
N ILE A 45 -12.98 -15.64 7.73
CA ILE A 45 -11.90 -16.36 8.42
C ILE A 45 -12.25 -17.86 8.48
N GLN A 46 -13.47 -18.22 8.85
CA GLN A 46 -13.91 -19.63 8.93
C GLN A 46 -13.82 -20.32 7.57
N ASP A 47 -14.19 -19.63 6.49
CA ASP A 47 -14.17 -20.18 5.13
C ASP A 47 -12.79 -20.32 4.51
N THR A 48 -11.83 -19.48 4.93
CA THR A 48 -10.53 -19.38 4.27
C THR A 48 -9.36 -19.88 5.10
N TRP A 49 -9.49 -19.85 6.43
CA TRP A 49 -8.46 -20.29 7.35
C TRP A 49 -8.91 -21.55 8.09
N LEU A 50 -8.62 -22.72 7.53
CA LEU A 50 -9.11 -24.02 8.02
C LEU A 50 -8.71 -24.35 9.46
N LYS A 51 -7.61 -23.74 9.98
CA LYS A 51 -7.22 -23.89 11.39
C LYS A 51 -8.19 -23.17 12.33
N GLY A 52 -8.94 -22.21 11.82
CA GLY A 52 -10.00 -21.50 12.50
C GLY A 52 -9.55 -20.44 13.50
N ILE A 53 -10.54 -19.89 14.20
CA ILE A 53 -10.36 -18.86 15.22
C ILE A 53 -10.04 -19.54 16.55
N GLN A 54 -9.04 -19.03 17.27
CA GLN A 54 -8.65 -19.50 18.61
C GLN A 54 -9.45 -18.76 19.69
N LYS A 55 -9.61 -17.44 19.53
CA LYS A 55 -10.29 -16.56 20.48
C LYS A 55 -10.87 -15.35 19.78
N GLU A 56 -12.04 -14.93 20.21
CA GLU A 56 -12.64 -13.65 19.87
C GLU A 56 -12.74 -12.81 21.13
N THR A 57 -12.43 -11.52 21.00
CA THR A 57 -12.61 -10.55 22.07
C THR A 57 -13.26 -9.29 21.52
N PHE A 58 -14.14 -8.73 22.33
CA PHE A 58 -14.69 -7.40 22.14
C PHE A 58 -14.16 -6.53 23.28
N GLU A 59 -13.38 -5.51 22.95
CA GLU A 59 -12.83 -4.58 23.93
C GLU A 59 -13.81 -3.41 24.16
N LEU A 60 -13.78 -2.82 25.36
CA LEU A 60 -14.69 -1.75 25.77
C LEU A 60 -14.71 -0.53 24.84
N ASN A 61 -13.67 -0.34 24.04
CA ASN A 61 -13.53 0.75 23.09
C ASN A 61 -14.09 0.45 21.68
N GLY A 62 -14.94 -0.58 21.52
CA GLY A 62 -15.52 -0.96 20.25
C GLY A 62 -14.55 -1.60 19.28
N VAL A 63 -13.55 -2.31 19.81
CA VAL A 63 -12.56 -3.05 19.02
C VAL A 63 -12.90 -4.52 19.05
N PHE A 64 -13.12 -5.13 17.88
CA PHE A 64 -13.20 -6.58 17.72
C PHE A 64 -11.80 -7.13 17.42
N GLU A 65 -11.38 -8.15 18.13
CA GLU A 65 -10.14 -8.86 17.85
C GLU A 65 -10.39 -10.35 17.62
N PHE A 66 -9.89 -10.87 16.51
CA PHE A 66 -9.83 -12.30 16.20
C PHE A 66 -8.39 -12.78 16.37
N LYS A 67 -8.17 -13.70 17.30
CA LYS A 67 -6.93 -14.47 17.38
C LYS A 67 -7.11 -15.78 16.63
N LEU A 68 -6.26 -16.02 15.63
CA LEU A 68 -6.32 -17.20 14.77
C LEU A 68 -5.44 -18.32 15.30
N LYS A 69 -5.80 -19.57 15.04
CA LYS A 69 -4.94 -20.70 15.34
C LYS A 69 -3.77 -20.76 14.35
N GLY A 70 -2.56 -20.97 14.85
CA GLY A 70 -1.31 -20.90 14.08
C GLY A 70 -0.90 -19.45 13.79
N ASN A 71 -0.10 -19.27 12.72
CA ASN A 71 0.51 -17.97 12.42
C ASN A 71 0.29 -17.58 10.95
N PRO A 72 -0.96 -17.22 10.54
CA PRO A 72 -1.28 -16.91 9.14
C PRO A 72 -0.43 -15.78 8.57
N PHE A 73 -0.10 -14.80 9.39
CA PHE A 73 0.60 -13.59 9.00
C PHE A 73 2.13 -13.69 9.13
N SER A 74 2.67 -14.85 9.47
CA SER A 74 4.12 -15.05 9.56
C SER A 74 4.74 -15.26 8.17
N PRO A 75 5.87 -14.61 7.85
CA PRO A 75 6.62 -14.88 6.63
C PRO A 75 7.18 -16.32 6.59
N ALA A 76 7.40 -16.92 7.76
CA ALA A 76 7.92 -18.27 7.90
C ALA A 76 6.85 -19.37 7.81
N SER A 77 5.56 -19.02 7.67
CA SER A 77 4.50 -20.03 7.54
C SER A 77 4.59 -20.77 6.19
N SER A 78 3.98 -21.96 6.13
CA SER A 78 4.00 -22.81 4.94
C SER A 78 3.47 -22.13 3.68
N SER A 79 3.76 -22.70 2.52
CA SER A 79 3.23 -22.21 1.24
C SER A 79 1.69 -22.23 1.21
N SER A 80 1.07 -23.28 1.76
CA SER A 80 -0.40 -23.37 1.87
C SER A 80 -0.97 -22.31 2.80
N ASP A 81 -0.33 -22.05 3.93
CA ASP A 81 -0.71 -20.95 4.84
C ASP A 81 -0.57 -19.59 4.16
N ALA A 82 0.45 -19.41 3.32
CA ALA A 82 0.65 -18.20 2.53
C ALA A 82 -0.47 -17.95 1.52
N VAL A 83 -0.95 -19.00 0.86
CA VAL A 83 -2.11 -18.95 -0.05
C VAL A 83 -3.36 -18.62 0.74
N ALA A 84 -3.64 -19.35 1.83
CA ALA A 84 -4.83 -19.16 2.65
C ALA A 84 -4.90 -17.73 3.23
N CYS A 85 -3.77 -17.20 3.72
CA CYS A 85 -3.68 -15.84 4.22
C CYS A 85 -4.04 -14.80 3.13
N ARG A 86 -3.49 -14.94 1.91
CA ARG A 86 -3.78 -14.02 0.81
C ARG A 86 -5.23 -14.12 0.34
N ARG A 87 -5.81 -15.33 0.27
CA ARG A 87 -7.23 -15.54 -0.02
C ARG A 87 -8.12 -14.91 1.04
N MET A 88 -7.77 -15.06 2.32
CA MET A 88 -8.50 -14.41 3.41
C MET A 88 -8.48 -12.89 3.27
N ALA A 89 -7.30 -12.30 3.06
CA ALA A 89 -7.17 -10.86 2.86
C ALA A 89 -7.97 -10.36 1.65
N GLU A 90 -7.90 -11.05 0.52
CA GLU A 90 -8.67 -10.73 -0.68
C GLU A 90 -10.16 -10.76 -0.41
N ARG A 91 -10.69 -11.83 0.19
CA ARG A 91 -12.12 -11.95 0.47
C ARG A 91 -12.62 -10.87 1.42
N ILE A 92 -11.81 -10.48 2.42
CA ILE A 92 -12.13 -9.36 3.31
C ILE A 92 -12.22 -8.06 2.50
N LEU A 93 -11.19 -7.74 1.70
CA LEU A 93 -11.16 -6.52 0.91
C LEU A 93 -12.29 -6.47 -0.11
N HIS A 94 -12.52 -7.55 -0.87
CA HIS A 94 -13.55 -7.64 -1.89
C HIS A 94 -14.96 -7.55 -1.29
N ARG A 95 -15.23 -8.27 -0.19
CA ARG A 95 -16.54 -8.21 0.47
C ARG A 95 -16.83 -6.84 1.04
N LEU A 96 -15.88 -6.25 1.77
CA LEU A 96 -16.03 -4.91 2.31
C LEU A 96 -16.22 -3.86 1.21
N TYR A 97 -15.52 -4.00 0.09
CA TYR A 97 -15.70 -3.12 -1.06
C TYR A 97 -17.13 -3.20 -1.60
N ARG A 98 -17.68 -4.40 -1.77
CA ARG A 98 -19.08 -4.61 -2.18
C ARG A 98 -20.10 -4.05 -1.18
N ASP A 99 -19.76 -4.01 0.10
CA ASP A 99 -20.57 -3.40 1.15
C ASP A 99 -20.33 -1.88 1.26
N GLY A 100 -19.63 -1.27 0.31
CA GLY A 100 -19.36 0.17 0.23
C GLY A 100 -18.17 0.64 1.06
N TRP A 101 -17.33 -0.26 1.57
CA TRP A 101 -16.10 0.10 2.26
C TRP A 101 -14.91 0.10 1.30
N LYS A 102 -14.50 1.28 0.85
CA LYS A 102 -13.36 1.41 -0.08
C LYS A 102 -12.06 1.60 0.70
N LEU A 103 -11.06 0.76 0.40
CA LEU A 103 -9.72 0.92 0.93
C LEU A 103 -9.13 2.26 0.48
N GLN A 104 -8.71 3.08 1.44
CA GLN A 104 -8.05 4.36 1.17
C GLN A 104 -6.54 4.21 1.22
N MET A 105 -6.06 3.45 2.18
CA MET A 105 -4.63 3.21 2.35
C MET A 105 -4.37 1.95 3.16
N SER A 106 -3.20 1.38 2.95
CA SER A 106 -2.60 0.34 3.76
C SER A 106 -1.24 0.84 4.23
N THR A 107 -1.02 0.88 5.51
CA THR A 107 0.22 1.40 6.10
C THR A 107 0.58 0.66 7.37
N ASN A 108 1.86 0.63 7.70
CA ASN A 108 2.32 0.14 9.00
C ASN A 108 2.40 1.33 9.96
N LEU A 109 1.59 1.28 11.02
CA LEU A 109 1.50 2.34 12.03
C LEU A 109 2.44 2.09 13.22
N THR A 110 3.07 0.93 13.32
CA THR A 110 3.93 0.54 14.44
C THR A 110 5.30 0.08 13.96
N ARG A 111 6.32 0.17 14.81
CA ARG A 111 7.68 -0.29 14.50
C ARG A 111 7.86 -1.78 14.66
N THR A 112 7.14 -2.37 15.61
CA THR A 112 7.31 -3.77 16.01
C THR A 112 5.97 -4.42 16.27
N GLY A 113 5.82 -5.66 15.84
CA GLY A 113 4.70 -6.52 16.19
C GLY A 113 3.44 -6.39 15.35
N ASP A 114 3.21 -5.26 14.71
CA ASP A 114 2.07 -5.07 13.81
C ASP A 114 2.54 -5.04 12.35
N LEU A 115 1.67 -5.51 11.47
CA LEU A 115 1.85 -5.46 10.03
C LEU A 115 1.05 -4.29 9.45
N SER A 116 0.43 -4.45 8.30
CA SER A 116 -0.35 -3.39 7.71
C SER A 116 -1.67 -3.14 8.44
N SER A 117 -2.01 -1.88 8.62
CA SER A 117 -3.35 -1.41 8.98
C SER A 117 -4.05 -0.92 7.71
N TRP A 118 -5.26 -1.40 7.46
CA TRP A 118 -6.09 -1.04 6.32
C TRP A 118 -7.12 0.00 6.76
N ILE A 119 -7.07 1.17 6.17
CA ILE A 119 -8.01 2.25 6.47
C ILE A 119 -9.04 2.31 5.35
N PHE A 120 -10.31 2.16 5.72
CA PHE A 120 -11.45 2.18 4.81
C PHE A 120 -12.28 3.45 5.03
N LYS A 121 -12.89 3.91 3.94
CA LYS A 121 -13.91 4.93 3.95
C LYS A 121 -15.20 4.38 3.38
N LYS A 122 -16.34 4.69 4.02
CA LYS A 122 -17.67 4.37 3.48
C LYS A 122 -17.93 5.26 2.26
N VAL A 123 -18.32 4.65 1.17
CA VAL A 123 -18.66 5.31 -0.10
C VAL A 123 -20.00 4.79 -0.60
N ALA A 124 -20.66 5.54 -1.48
CA ALA A 124 -21.81 5.00 -2.19
C ALA A 124 -21.38 3.75 -2.96
N VAL A 125 -22.21 2.72 -2.90
CA VAL A 125 -21.95 1.45 -3.60
C VAL A 125 -22.03 1.75 -5.10
N ALA A 126 -20.90 1.65 -5.79
CA ALA A 126 -20.85 1.64 -7.24
C ALA A 126 -21.23 0.23 -7.73
N GLU A 127 -21.65 0.11 -9.00
CA GLU A 127 -21.75 -1.20 -9.65
C GLU A 127 -20.36 -1.83 -9.74
N LEU A 128 -20.09 -2.75 -8.82
CA LEU A 128 -18.82 -3.44 -8.73
C LEU A 128 -18.90 -4.76 -9.48
N SER A 129 -17.79 -5.13 -10.09
CA SER A 129 -17.62 -6.46 -10.63
C SER A 129 -17.84 -7.50 -9.55
N SER A 130 -18.58 -8.57 -9.89
CA SER A 130 -18.71 -9.75 -9.01
C SER A 130 -17.45 -10.61 -8.98
N GLN A 131 -16.48 -10.32 -9.87
CA GLN A 131 -15.24 -11.07 -9.94
C GLN A 131 -14.37 -10.82 -8.69
N PRO A 132 -13.77 -11.86 -8.10
CA PRO A 132 -12.83 -11.72 -7.00
C PRO A 132 -11.61 -10.92 -7.46
N PHE A 133 -10.91 -10.28 -6.53
CA PHE A 133 -9.70 -9.57 -6.87
C PHE A 133 -8.61 -10.54 -7.34
N LEU A 134 -7.92 -10.19 -8.42
CA LEU A 134 -6.67 -10.82 -8.79
C LEU A 134 -5.60 -10.43 -7.75
N ILE A 135 -4.84 -11.40 -7.29
CA ILE A 135 -3.80 -11.21 -6.29
C ILE A 135 -2.44 -11.51 -6.91
N ILE A 136 -1.48 -10.62 -6.70
CA ILE A 136 -0.08 -10.86 -7.01
C ILE A 136 0.74 -10.62 -5.75
N GLY A 137 1.17 -11.70 -5.09
CA GLY A 137 2.01 -11.66 -3.90
C GLY A 137 3.48 -11.83 -4.26
N LEU A 138 4.33 -10.93 -3.80
CA LEU A 138 5.77 -11.12 -3.85
C LEU A 138 6.11 -12.21 -2.83
N SER A 139 6.74 -13.29 -3.28
CA SER A 139 6.98 -14.47 -2.45
C SER A 139 8.44 -14.90 -2.53
N SER A 140 9.00 -15.33 -1.42
CA SER A 140 10.42 -15.63 -1.32
C SER A 140 11.28 -14.44 -1.82
N TRP A 141 12.46 -14.65 -2.33
CA TRP A 141 13.32 -13.60 -2.89
C TRP A 141 13.18 -13.47 -4.41
N ASP A 142 12.46 -14.42 -5.04
CA ASP A 142 12.50 -14.63 -6.48
C ASP A 142 11.17 -15.04 -7.12
N SER A 143 10.08 -15.07 -6.36
CA SER A 143 8.84 -15.66 -6.86
C SER A 143 7.66 -14.68 -6.80
N LEU A 144 6.75 -14.82 -7.74
CA LEU A 144 5.41 -14.25 -7.72
C LEU A 144 4.40 -15.36 -7.47
N MET A 145 3.50 -15.15 -6.53
CA MET A 145 2.35 -16.01 -6.26
C MET A 145 1.11 -15.30 -6.76
N VAL A 146 0.47 -15.86 -7.80
CA VAL A 146 -0.70 -15.24 -8.43
C VAL A 146 -1.92 -16.11 -8.13
N LEU A 147 -2.99 -15.47 -7.64
CA LEU A 147 -4.26 -16.11 -7.30
C LEU A 147 -5.40 -15.42 -8.04
N ASN A 148 -6.45 -16.18 -8.36
CA ASN A 148 -7.65 -15.69 -9.04
C ASN A 148 -7.38 -15.07 -10.43
N ALA A 149 -6.26 -15.40 -11.07
CA ALA A 149 -5.97 -14.92 -12.42
C ALA A 149 -6.77 -15.74 -13.45
N PRO A 150 -7.61 -15.12 -14.28
CA PRO A 150 -8.15 -15.76 -15.46
C PRO A 150 -7.04 -16.29 -16.37
N MET A 151 -7.30 -17.39 -17.07
CA MET A 151 -6.28 -18.08 -17.88
C MET A 151 -5.69 -17.21 -19.00
N ASP A 152 -6.49 -16.31 -19.56
CA ASP A 152 -6.06 -15.35 -20.59
C ASP A 152 -5.03 -14.33 -20.07
N LEU A 153 -5.02 -14.05 -18.76
CA LEU A 153 -4.01 -13.20 -18.16
C LEU A 153 -2.64 -13.88 -17.97
N HIS A 154 -2.58 -15.22 -18.02
CA HIS A 154 -1.32 -15.92 -17.81
C HIS A 154 -0.28 -15.54 -18.87
N GLN A 155 -0.69 -15.44 -20.15
CA GLN A 155 0.23 -15.00 -21.19
C GLN A 155 0.63 -13.52 -21.04
N VAL A 156 -0.32 -12.65 -20.64
CA VAL A 156 -0.03 -11.24 -20.37
C VAL A 156 1.04 -11.08 -19.27
N LEU A 157 0.90 -11.84 -18.18
CA LEU A 157 1.87 -11.81 -17.09
C LEU A 157 3.25 -12.34 -17.54
N LYS A 158 3.27 -13.39 -18.36
CA LYS A 158 4.50 -13.94 -18.90
C LYS A 158 5.23 -12.94 -19.77
N ASP A 159 4.53 -12.33 -20.73
CA ASP A 159 5.09 -11.35 -21.67
C ASP A 159 5.60 -10.10 -20.94
N ALA A 160 4.84 -9.63 -19.94
CA ALA A 160 5.24 -8.50 -19.10
C ALA A 160 6.56 -8.76 -18.36
N ILE A 161 6.71 -9.97 -17.77
CA ILE A 161 7.92 -10.35 -17.06
C ILE A 161 9.10 -10.52 -18.01
N GLU A 162 8.92 -11.25 -19.12
CA GLU A 162 9.99 -11.50 -20.10
C GLU A 162 10.52 -10.23 -20.73
N ARG A 163 9.67 -9.22 -20.89
CA ARG A 163 10.03 -7.90 -21.43
C ARG A 163 10.75 -7.01 -20.43
N SER A 164 10.49 -7.18 -19.13
CA SER A 164 10.97 -6.25 -18.08
C SER A 164 11.99 -6.84 -17.12
N TRP A 165 12.17 -8.19 -17.10
CA TRP A 165 13.16 -8.86 -16.28
C TRP A 165 14.22 -9.55 -17.15
N PRO A 166 15.40 -8.95 -17.33
CA PRO A 166 16.42 -9.46 -18.28
C PRO A 166 16.89 -10.89 -18.02
N LYS A 167 16.87 -11.35 -16.77
CA LYS A 167 17.26 -12.72 -16.42
C LYS A 167 16.19 -13.76 -16.78
N GLY A 168 14.95 -13.33 -16.99
CA GLY A 168 13.84 -14.18 -17.41
C GLY A 168 13.28 -15.07 -16.29
N ILE A 169 12.34 -15.91 -16.72
CA ILE A 169 11.61 -16.84 -15.87
C ILE A 169 12.43 -18.12 -15.69
N GLN A 170 12.50 -18.62 -14.45
CA GLN A 170 13.13 -19.91 -14.12
C GLN A 170 12.12 -21.05 -14.12
N LYS A 171 10.94 -20.85 -13.54
CA LYS A 171 9.90 -21.86 -13.42
C LYS A 171 8.51 -21.22 -13.49
N TRP A 172 7.59 -21.90 -14.14
CA TRP A 172 6.19 -21.55 -14.26
C TRP A 172 5.34 -22.75 -13.88
N THR A 173 4.57 -22.67 -12.80
CA THR A 173 3.77 -23.77 -12.30
C THR A 173 2.37 -23.28 -11.98
N TYR A 174 1.36 -23.97 -12.48
CA TYR A 174 -0.05 -23.72 -12.17
C TYR A 174 -0.67 -24.96 -11.54
N GLU A 175 -0.96 -24.90 -10.26
CA GLU A 175 -1.52 -26.01 -9.49
C GLU A 175 -2.50 -25.46 -8.44
N ASN A 176 -3.62 -26.16 -8.26
CA ASN A 176 -4.64 -25.78 -7.25
C ASN A 176 -5.08 -24.32 -7.32
N GLU A 177 -5.29 -23.81 -8.54
CA GLU A 177 -5.67 -22.40 -8.81
C GLU A 177 -4.61 -21.38 -8.36
N VAL A 178 -3.40 -21.80 -8.16
CA VAL A 178 -2.27 -20.94 -7.84
C VAL A 178 -1.25 -20.98 -8.98
N LEU A 179 -0.96 -19.82 -9.55
CA LEU A 179 0.13 -19.67 -10.49
C LEU A 179 1.37 -19.19 -9.70
N LEU A 180 2.39 -20.03 -9.68
CA LEU A 180 3.67 -19.72 -9.09
C LEU A 180 4.71 -19.47 -10.19
N ILE A 181 5.24 -18.26 -10.24
CA ILE A 181 6.23 -17.82 -11.21
C ILE A 181 7.54 -17.58 -10.47
N LYS A 182 8.55 -18.39 -10.76
CA LYS A 182 9.89 -18.21 -10.21
C LYS A 182 10.78 -17.51 -11.24
N LEU A 183 11.42 -16.44 -10.84
CA LEU A 183 12.34 -15.65 -11.67
C LEU A 183 13.78 -16.08 -11.44
N LYS A 184 14.65 -15.92 -12.43
CA LYS A 184 16.07 -16.13 -12.24
C LYS A 184 16.68 -14.96 -11.47
N GLY A 185 17.57 -15.23 -10.50
CA GLY A 185 18.15 -14.22 -9.61
C GLY A 185 17.23 -13.88 -8.42
N TYR A 186 17.38 -12.68 -7.87
CA TYR A 186 16.68 -12.29 -6.65
C TYR A 186 15.97 -10.94 -6.80
N PRO A 187 14.91 -10.86 -7.62
CA PRO A 187 14.21 -9.59 -7.91
C PRO A 187 13.67 -8.87 -6.67
N TRP A 188 13.37 -9.60 -5.60
CA TRP A 188 12.87 -9.00 -4.36
C TRP A 188 13.96 -8.76 -3.31
N ARG A 189 15.23 -9.00 -3.65
CA ARG A 189 16.42 -8.58 -2.91
C ARG A 189 17.50 -8.10 -3.88
N PRO A 190 17.17 -7.15 -4.74
CA PRO A 190 18.00 -6.81 -5.89
C PRO A 190 19.23 -5.98 -5.47
N ASP A 191 20.31 -6.12 -6.23
CA ASP A 191 21.48 -5.26 -6.19
C ASP A 191 21.69 -4.55 -7.52
N GLY A 192 22.34 -3.39 -7.48
CA GLY A 192 22.77 -2.68 -8.69
C GLY A 192 21.60 -2.38 -9.64
N GLU A 193 21.75 -2.82 -10.91
CA GLU A 193 20.76 -2.61 -11.96
C GLU A 193 19.48 -3.43 -11.75
N GLU A 194 19.58 -4.59 -11.10
CA GLU A 194 18.42 -5.40 -10.76
C GLU A 194 17.39 -4.63 -9.91
N ALA A 195 17.85 -3.65 -9.13
CA ALA A 195 16.95 -2.79 -8.36
C ALA A 195 16.06 -1.91 -9.26
N VAL A 196 16.52 -1.54 -10.45
CA VAL A 196 15.72 -0.86 -11.47
C VAL A 196 14.75 -1.84 -12.12
N HIS A 197 15.26 -2.96 -12.60
CA HIS A 197 14.47 -3.96 -13.31
C HIS A 197 13.36 -4.58 -12.44
N SER A 198 13.60 -4.81 -11.14
CA SER A 198 12.57 -5.35 -10.24
C SER A 198 11.36 -4.41 -10.09
N ARG A 199 11.59 -3.10 -10.09
CA ARG A 199 10.50 -2.10 -10.08
C ARG A 199 9.83 -2.03 -11.45
N ALA A 200 10.60 -2.12 -12.54
CA ALA A 200 10.08 -2.15 -13.90
C ALA A 200 9.15 -3.36 -14.13
N VAL A 201 9.47 -4.54 -13.59
CA VAL A 201 8.57 -5.72 -13.63
C VAL A 201 7.20 -5.39 -13.07
N LEU A 202 7.13 -4.79 -11.87
CA LEU A 202 5.85 -4.46 -11.24
C LEU A 202 5.11 -3.38 -12.03
N GLN A 203 5.81 -2.35 -12.49
CA GLN A 203 5.23 -1.29 -13.34
C GLN A 203 4.64 -1.88 -14.62
N THR A 204 5.36 -2.76 -15.30
CA THR A 204 4.93 -3.39 -16.55
C THR A 204 3.71 -4.28 -16.32
N ILE A 205 3.72 -5.12 -15.29
CA ILE A 205 2.56 -5.95 -14.93
C ILE A 205 1.32 -5.07 -14.66
N ILE A 206 1.47 -4.03 -13.83
CA ILE A 206 0.37 -3.12 -13.49
C ILE A 206 -0.16 -2.43 -14.74
N SER A 207 0.73 -2.01 -15.66
CA SER A 207 0.37 -1.37 -16.91
C SER A 207 -0.38 -2.31 -17.85
N ASP A 208 0.11 -3.54 -18.05
CA ASP A 208 -0.44 -4.49 -19.01
C ASP A 208 -1.78 -5.10 -18.59
N LEU A 209 -2.09 -5.06 -17.30
CA LEU A 209 -3.38 -5.50 -16.77
C LEU A 209 -4.50 -4.49 -17.07
N ILE A 210 -4.19 -3.19 -17.26
CA ILE A 210 -5.18 -2.14 -17.51
C ILE A 210 -5.99 -2.38 -18.79
N PRO A 211 -5.39 -2.69 -19.96
CA PRO A 211 -6.16 -3.00 -21.17
C PRO A 211 -7.06 -4.23 -21.03
N ARG A 212 -6.86 -5.05 -20.01
CA ARG A 212 -7.68 -6.21 -19.66
C ARG A 212 -8.70 -5.91 -18.58
N GLN A 213 -8.96 -4.61 -18.33
CA GLN A 213 -9.92 -4.12 -17.31
C GLN A 213 -9.54 -4.40 -15.87
N TRP A 214 -8.27 -4.72 -15.57
CA TRP A 214 -7.78 -4.93 -14.23
C TRP A 214 -6.98 -3.72 -13.73
N ASN A 215 -7.48 -3.06 -12.69
CA ASN A 215 -6.83 -1.93 -12.05
C ASN A 215 -6.22 -2.32 -10.70
N LEU A 216 -5.09 -1.74 -10.37
CA LEU A 216 -4.54 -1.84 -9.02
C LEU A 216 -5.52 -1.18 -8.03
N TYR A 217 -6.14 -1.99 -7.18
CA TYR A 217 -7.05 -1.56 -6.11
C TYR A 217 -6.26 -1.11 -4.88
N GLY A 218 -5.20 -1.81 -4.54
CA GLY A 218 -4.35 -1.50 -3.41
C GLY A 218 -3.23 -2.53 -3.22
N ASN A 219 -2.39 -2.28 -2.26
CA ASN A 219 -1.32 -3.18 -1.87
C ASN A 219 -1.13 -3.20 -0.37
N SER A 220 -0.63 -4.30 0.16
CA SER A 220 -0.44 -4.44 1.61
C SER A 220 0.65 -5.45 1.93
N ASN A 221 1.46 -5.16 2.93
CA ASN A 221 2.34 -6.14 3.54
C ASN A 221 1.57 -6.89 4.64
N ILE A 222 0.95 -8.00 4.28
CA ILE A 222 0.12 -8.81 5.19
C ILE A 222 0.88 -9.93 5.89
N ARG A 223 2.16 -10.11 5.57
CA ARG A 223 2.97 -11.21 6.11
C ARG A 223 4.34 -10.79 6.65
N GLY A 224 4.64 -9.50 6.66
CA GLY A 224 5.89 -8.96 7.18
C GLY A 224 7.10 -9.12 6.26
N ASP A 225 6.93 -9.66 5.05
CA ASP A 225 8.03 -9.94 4.14
C ASP A 225 8.06 -9.06 2.89
N SER A 226 6.91 -8.78 2.29
CA SER A 226 6.77 -7.95 1.09
C SER A 226 5.31 -7.72 0.74
N ASN A 227 5.07 -6.79 -0.18
CA ASN A 227 3.71 -6.44 -0.56
C ASN A 227 2.99 -7.55 -1.34
N THR A 228 1.71 -7.62 -1.10
CA THR A 228 0.70 -8.29 -1.92
C THR A 228 -0.10 -7.21 -2.63
N LEU A 229 -0.19 -7.30 -3.95
CA LEU A 229 -0.97 -6.39 -4.81
C LEU A 229 -2.35 -7.01 -5.05
N PHE A 230 -3.39 -6.19 -4.97
CA PHE A 230 -4.77 -6.57 -5.22
C PHE A 230 -5.28 -5.77 -6.41
N PHE A 231 -5.86 -6.45 -7.40
CA PHE A 231 -6.41 -5.80 -8.59
C PHE A 231 -7.90 -6.05 -8.68
N GLU A 232 -8.66 -4.99 -8.92
CA GLU A 232 -10.09 -5.06 -9.20
C GLU A 232 -10.36 -5.20 -10.70
N HIS A 233 -11.32 -6.01 -11.07
CA HIS A 233 -11.85 -6.01 -12.43
C HIS A 233 -12.90 -4.91 -12.54
N ASN A 234 -12.69 -3.96 -13.46
CA ASN A 234 -13.61 -2.87 -13.73
C ASN A 234 -14.25 -3.04 -15.12
N PRO A 235 -15.48 -3.57 -15.21
CA PRO A 235 -16.15 -3.81 -16.49
C PRO A 235 -16.50 -2.53 -17.26
N ASN A 236 -16.47 -1.36 -16.60
CA ASN A 236 -16.75 -0.08 -17.25
C ASN A 236 -15.55 0.48 -18.00
N MET A 237 -14.38 -0.12 -17.88
CA MET A 237 -13.21 0.26 -18.68
C MET A 237 -13.35 -0.33 -20.08
N VAL A 238 -12.95 0.45 -21.10
CA VAL A 238 -12.93 -0.02 -22.47
C VAL A 238 -11.78 -1.03 -22.66
N PRO A 239 -12.07 -2.28 -23.05
CA PRO A 239 -11.01 -3.26 -23.28
C PRO A 239 -10.07 -2.81 -24.40
N GLY A 240 -8.78 -3.13 -24.27
CA GLY A 240 -7.77 -2.85 -25.28
C GLY A 240 -7.32 -1.39 -25.38
N GLN A 241 -7.86 -0.48 -24.56
CA GLN A 241 -7.32 0.88 -24.51
C GLN A 241 -5.88 0.88 -24.01
N PRO A 242 -4.98 1.66 -24.64
CA PRO A 242 -3.62 1.81 -24.14
C PRO A 242 -3.62 2.25 -22.67
N PRO A 243 -2.77 1.67 -21.83
CA PRO A 243 -2.68 2.09 -20.44
C PRO A 243 -2.18 3.54 -20.36
N PRO A 244 -2.66 4.34 -19.41
CA PRO A 244 -2.07 5.63 -19.15
C PRO A 244 -0.60 5.48 -18.78
N ALA A 245 0.22 6.44 -19.19
CA ALA A 245 1.65 6.42 -18.87
C ALA A 245 1.89 6.34 -17.36
N GLN A 246 2.93 5.61 -16.96
CA GLN A 246 3.31 5.39 -15.58
C GLN A 246 4.81 5.54 -15.43
N PHE A 247 5.25 5.97 -14.26
CA PHE A 247 6.65 5.90 -13.86
C PHE A 247 6.76 5.65 -12.35
N ILE A 248 7.95 5.24 -11.92
CA ILE A 248 8.23 4.98 -10.50
C ILE A 248 9.30 5.92 -10.00
N ILE A 249 9.09 6.50 -8.80
CA ILE A 249 10.15 7.07 -7.99
C ILE A 249 10.57 6.02 -6.97
N SER A 250 11.83 5.60 -7.03
CA SER A 250 12.41 4.60 -6.14
C SER A 250 13.47 5.23 -5.24
N PHE A 251 13.40 4.94 -3.95
CA PHE A 251 14.36 5.38 -2.93
C PHE A 251 15.22 4.19 -2.56
N ASN A 252 16.51 4.24 -2.89
CA ASN A 252 17.44 3.15 -2.72
C ASN A 252 18.64 3.55 -1.87
N SER A 253 19.21 2.59 -1.17
CA SER A 253 20.32 2.85 -0.26
C SER A 253 19.96 3.96 0.74
N ASN A 254 20.91 4.81 1.10
CA ASN A 254 20.66 5.91 2.02
C ASN A 254 20.44 7.26 1.32
N ASP A 255 20.78 7.35 0.00
CA ASP A 255 20.92 8.61 -0.71
C ASP A 255 20.55 8.60 -2.20
N LEU A 256 20.06 7.48 -2.73
CA LEU A 256 19.70 7.36 -4.14
C LEU A 256 18.20 7.57 -4.37
N LEU A 257 17.86 8.44 -5.34
CA LEU A 257 16.54 8.58 -5.92
C LEU A 257 16.62 8.24 -7.39
N ARG A 258 15.76 7.29 -7.83
CA ARG A 258 15.71 6.86 -9.23
C ARG A 258 14.33 7.11 -9.82
N LEU A 259 14.31 7.60 -11.04
CA LEU A 259 13.11 7.74 -11.87
C LEU A 259 13.11 6.63 -12.92
N ILE A 260 12.20 5.68 -12.80
CA ILE A 260 12.12 4.51 -13.67
C ILE A 260 10.92 4.72 -14.62
N GLY A 261 11.19 4.81 -15.92
CA GLY A 261 10.17 5.06 -16.94
C GLY A 261 9.62 6.48 -16.97
N ALA A 262 10.27 7.45 -16.31
CA ALA A 262 9.82 8.85 -16.33
C ALA A 262 10.20 9.57 -17.62
N PRO A 263 9.32 10.46 -18.15
CA PRO A 263 9.68 11.36 -19.25
C PRO A 263 10.81 12.32 -18.84
N ASP A 264 11.64 12.73 -19.81
CA ASP A 264 12.76 13.64 -19.55
C ASP A 264 12.29 15.00 -18.97
N THR A 265 11.09 15.47 -19.31
CA THR A 265 10.49 16.66 -18.70
C THR A 265 10.29 16.51 -17.19
N MET A 266 9.93 15.32 -16.73
CA MET A 266 9.79 15.06 -15.29
C MET A 266 11.12 14.95 -14.58
N VAL A 267 12.18 14.51 -15.26
CA VAL A 267 13.55 14.52 -14.72
C VAL A 267 13.96 15.96 -14.36
N SER A 268 13.70 16.93 -15.23
CA SER A 268 13.99 18.33 -14.96
C SER A 268 13.19 18.89 -13.79
N THR A 269 11.89 18.55 -13.71
CA THR A 269 11.02 18.95 -12.59
C THR A 269 11.50 18.38 -11.26
N VAL A 270 11.83 17.09 -11.23
CA VAL A 270 12.35 16.44 -10.01
C VAL A 270 13.69 17.02 -9.60
N ARG A 271 14.60 17.30 -10.56
CA ARG A 271 15.90 17.95 -10.29
C ARG A 271 15.70 19.30 -9.59
N SER A 272 14.87 20.17 -10.16
CA SER A 272 14.58 21.49 -9.58
C SER A 272 13.94 21.37 -8.20
N THR A 273 13.06 20.39 -7.99
CA THR A 273 12.44 20.14 -6.69
C THR A 273 13.49 19.70 -5.65
N ILE A 274 14.39 18.80 -6.01
CA ILE A 274 15.47 18.39 -5.11
C ILE A 274 16.35 19.60 -4.75
N GLN A 275 16.74 20.42 -5.74
CA GLN A 275 17.56 21.60 -5.51
C GLN A 275 16.87 22.64 -4.62
N SER A 276 15.56 22.77 -4.70
CA SER A 276 14.78 23.75 -3.91
C SER A 276 14.47 23.29 -2.49
N PHE A 277 14.32 21.98 -2.25
CA PHE A 277 13.78 21.45 -1.00
C PHE A 277 14.70 20.47 -0.26
N TRP A 278 15.88 20.14 -0.80
CA TRP A 278 16.92 19.41 -0.12
C TRP A 278 18.16 20.29 0.01
N HIS A 279 18.38 20.89 1.17
CA HIS A 279 19.39 21.93 1.38
C HIS A 279 20.81 21.48 1.04
N LYS A 280 21.14 20.18 1.17
CA LYS A 280 22.46 19.64 0.82
C LYS A 280 22.63 19.46 -0.70
N GLY A 281 21.54 19.42 -1.45
CA GLY A 281 21.54 19.32 -2.91
C GLY A 281 21.93 17.95 -3.47
N ILE A 282 22.16 17.94 -4.77
CA ILE A 282 22.54 16.76 -5.54
C ILE A 282 24.06 16.62 -5.54
N GLN A 283 24.57 15.41 -5.31
CA GLN A 283 25.98 15.08 -5.40
C GLN A 283 26.38 14.66 -6.82
N GLU A 284 25.55 13.82 -7.45
CA GLU A 284 25.76 13.26 -8.78
C GLU A 284 24.41 12.94 -9.41
N GLU A 285 24.30 13.09 -10.73
CA GLU A 285 23.18 12.59 -11.49
C GLU A 285 23.65 11.93 -12.78
N LYS A 286 22.97 10.86 -13.17
CA LYS A 286 23.30 10.12 -14.39
C LYS A 286 22.16 9.23 -14.86
N ARG A 287 22.20 8.81 -16.11
CA ARG A 287 21.46 7.63 -16.56
C ARG A 287 22.07 6.38 -15.94
N TYR A 288 21.24 5.51 -15.38
CA TYR A 288 21.64 4.26 -14.75
C TYR A 288 20.64 3.17 -15.06
N ALA A 289 21.08 2.15 -15.79
CA ALA A 289 20.16 1.20 -16.42
C ALA A 289 19.05 1.96 -17.19
N GLU A 290 17.82 1.55 -17.09
CA GLU A 290 16.65 2.20 -17.73
C GLU A 290 16.02 3.29 -16.84
N SER A 291 16.83 3.97 -16.03
CA SER A 291 16.37 5.01 -15.10
C SER A 291 17.24 6.26 -15.14
N TRP A 292 16.72 7.35 -14.58
CA TRP A 292 17.53 8.50 -14.22
C TRP A 292 17.80 8.46 -12.72
N GLN A 293 19.06 8.50 -12.32
CA GLN A 293 19.49 8.40 -10.93
C GLN A 293 20.04 9.74 -10.44
N PHE A 294 19.55 10.19 -9.29
CA PHE A 294 20.12 11.25 -8.48
C PHE A 294 20.74 10.64 -7.24
N LYS A 295 22.01 10.98 -6.98
CA LYS A 295 22.67 10.77 -5.70
C LYS A 295 22.63 12.07 -4.92
N LEU A 296 21.99 12.05 -3.74
CA LEU A 296 21.85 13.23 -2.90
C LEU A 296 23.03 13.33 -1.92
N LYS A 297 23.40 14.54 -1.55
CA LYS A 297 24.39 14.74 -0.48
C LYS A 297 23.75 14.43 0.87
N GLY A 298 24.48 13.78 1.78
CA GLY A 298 23.96 13.28 3.05
C GLY A 298 23.22 11.96 2.90
N TYR A 299 22.32 11.65 3.84
CA TYR A 299 21.63 10.37 3.91
C TYR A 299 20.11 10.56 4.10
N PRO A 300 19.40 11.16 3.11
CA PRO A 300 17.98 11.51 3.26
C PRO A 300 17.10 10.34 3.65
N TRP A 301 17.41 9.12 3.19
CA TRP A 301 16.59 7.94 3.47
C TRP A 301 16.96 7.22 4.77
N TRP A 302 18.01 7.68 5.45
CA TRP A 302 18.44 7.21 6.77
C TRP A 302 18.54 8.35 7.79
N ALA A 303 17.89 9.47 7.51
CA ALA A 303 18.00 10.69 8.28
C ALA A 303 17.33 10.59 9.66
N SER A 304 17.87 11.32 10.62
CA SER A 304 17.35 11.52 11.97
C SER A 304 17.16 13.01 12.27
N GLY A 305 16.51 13.36 13.38
CA GLY A 305 16.33 14.75 13.79
C GLY A 305 15.62 15.61 12.74
N GLU A 306 16.19 16.78 12.44
CA GLU A 306 15.65 17.75 11.47
C GLU A 306 15.74 17.25 10.04
N GLU A 307 16.83 16.60 9.66
CA GLU A 307 16.98 16.00 8.32
C GLU A 307 15.85 15.01 8.00
N ALA A 308 15.36 14.29 9.02
CA ALA A 308 14.23 13.38 8.82
C ALA A 308 12.92 14.14 8.50
N VAL A 309 12.76 15.36 8.95
CA VAL A 309 11.64 16.23 8.58
C VAL A 309 11.82 16.71 7.14
N GLU A 310 13.01 17.20 6.80
CA GLU A 310 13.34 17.70 5.47
C GLU A 310 13.21 16.62 4.39
N SER A 311 13.65 15.38 4.66
CA SER A 311 13.51 14.27 3.70
C SER A 311 12.04 13.95 3.42
N ARG A 312 11.17 13.99 4.43
CA ARG A 312 9.73 13.78 4.26
C ARG A 312 9.07 14.96 3.54
N PHE A 313 9.53 16.16 3.83
CA PHE A 313 9.09 17.38 3.14
C PHE A 313 9.47 17.32 1.66
N LEU A 314 10.69 16.88 1.32
CA LEU A 314 11.11 16.66 -0.06
C LEU A 314 10.20 15.66 -0.78
N VAL A 315 9.94 14.50 -0.18
CA VAL A 315 9.05 13.48 -0.80
C VAL A 315 7.63 14.05 -1.01
N MET A 316 7.11 14.77 -0.03
CA MET A 316 5.81 15.45 -0.14
C MET A 316 5.81 16.46 -1.29
N LYS A 317 6.86 17.28 -1.42
CA LYS A 317 6.98 18.27 -2.50
C LYS A 317 7.13 17.61 -3.88
N LEU A 318 7.82 16.47 -3.98
CA LEU A 318 7.85 15.69 -5.22
C LEU A 318 6.44 15.25 -5.64
N MET A 319 5.60 14.81 -4.70
CA MET A 319 4.20 14.46 -5.01
C MET A 319 3.40 15.68 -5.44
N GLU A 320 3.56 16.82 -4.75
CA GLU A 320 2.82 18.05 -5.01
C GLU A 320 3.14 18.66 -6.38
N VAL A 321 4.42 18.77 -6.73
CA VAL A 321 4.86 19.42 -7.98
C VAL A 321 4.57 18.60 -9.24
N LEU A 322 4.33 17.30 -9.11
CA LEU A 322 4.02 16.42 -10.23
C LEU A 322 2.53 16.43 -10.62
N LEU A 323 1.63 16.81 -9.69
CA LEU A 323 0.18 16.85 -9.92
C LEU A 323 -0.27 17.80 -11.04
N PRO A 324 0.28 19.04 -11.16
CA PRO A 324 -0.07 19.96 -12.25
C PRO A 324 0.26 19.44 -13.65
N TYR A 325 1.20 18.49 -13.74
CA TYR A 325 1.53 17.79 -14.99
C TYR A 325 0.68 16.53 -15.21
N GLY A 326 -0.30 16.26 -14.33
CA GLY A 326 -1.17 15.09 -14.38
C GLY A 326 -0.58 13.85 -13.67
N TRP A 327 0.63 13.88 -13.17
CA TRP A 327 1.24 12.73 -12.52
C TRP A 327 0.73 12.56 -11.09
N THR A 328 -0.18 11.62 -10.92
CA THR A 328 -0.83 11.33 -9.63
C THR A 328 -0.19 10.09 -8.99
N PRO A 329 0.23 10.16 -7.72
CA PRO A 329 0.69 8.97 -7.00
C PRO A 329 -0.50 8.02 -6.77
N VAL A 330 -0.35 6.76 -7.16
CA VAL A 330 -1.41 5.74 -7.07
C VAL A 330 -1.09 4.61 -6.08
N ALA A 331 0.17 4.36 -5.80
CA ALA A 331 0.59 3.36 -4.84
C ALA A 331 1.99 3.62 -4.29
N ALA A 332 2.21 3.22 -3.04
CA ALA A 332 3.54 3.05 -2.46
C ALA A 332 3.79 1.54 -2.31
N ILE A 333 4.69 0.98 -3.11
CA ILE A 333 4.91 -0.47 -3.19
C ILE A 333 6.25 -0.81 -2.54
N ASP A 334 6.22 -1.62 -1.49
CA ASP A 334 7.40 -2.23 -0.91
C ASP A 334 7.70 -3.52 -1.66
N SER A 335 8.66 -3.44 -2.58
CA SER A 335 9.09 -4.56 -3.43
C SER A 335 10.44 -5.14 -3.03
N SER A 336 11.12 -4.54 -2.05
CA SER A 336 12.46 -4.95 -1.63
C SER A 336 12.44 -5.50 -0.21
N ARG A 337 13.09 -6.64 -0.02
CA ARG A 337 13.33 -7.24 1.29
C ARG A 337 14.62 -6.74 1.95
N LYS A 338 15.17 -5.64 1.45
CA LYS A 338 16.30 -4.95 2.06
C LYS A 338 15.81 -3.86 2.99
N ASP A 339 16.29 -3.85 4.21
CA ASP A 339 15.93 -2.83 5.21
C ASP A 339 16.37 -1.41 4.80
N SER A 340 17.39 -1.31 3.93
CA SER A 340 17.88 -0.06 3.37
C SER A 340 16.96 0.55 2.30
N ASP A 341 16.17 -0.25 1.64
CA ASP A 341 15.25 0.22 0.59
C ASP A 341 13.95 0.71 1.23
N LYS A 342 13.38 1.75 0.64
CA LYS A 342 12.07 2.27 1.02
C LYS A 342 11.05 1.91 -0.05
N SER A 343 9.76 2.02 0.30
CA SER A 343 8.68 1.85 -0.68
C SER A 343 8.89 2.73 -1.89
N SER A 344 8.64 2.18 -3.06
CA SER A 344 8.69 2.91 -4.32
C SER A 344 7.32 3.52 -4.62
N LEU A 345 7.30 4.76 -5.09
CA LEU A 345 6.06 5.47 -5.43
C LEU A 345 5.74 5.28 -6.92
N LEU A 346 4.60 4.67 -7.21
CA LEU A 346 4.06 4.54 -8.56
C LEU A 346 3.22 5.76 -8.90
N PHE A 347 3.55 6.45 -9.98
CA PHE A 347 2.79 7.56 -10.54
C PHE A 347 2.11 7.13 -11.85
N ARG A 348 0.91 7.66 -12.06
CA ARG A 348 0.12 7.46 -13.27
C ARG A 348 -0.30 8.79 -13.85
N LEU A 349 -0.25 8.93 -15.18
CA LEU A 349 -0.73 10.11 -15.86
C LEU A 349 -2.26 10.13 -15.80
N MET A 350 -2.80 11.16 -15.20
CA MET A 350 -4.22 11.43 -15.03
C MET A 350 -4.51 12.89 -15.38
N GLN A 351 -5.73 13.35 -15.17
CA GLN A 351 -6.06 14.76 -15.36
C GLN A 351 -5.21 15.65 -14.45
N PRO A 352 -4.58 16.69 -14.97
CA PRO A 352 -3.83 17.67 -14.18
C PRO A 352 -4.70 18.28 -13.07
N ARG A 353 -4.14 18.41 -11.90
CA ARG A 353 -4.81 19.04 -10.76
C ARG A 353 -3.81 19.71 -9.84
N GLN A 354 -4.30 20.58 -8.99
CA GLN A 354 -3.55 21.15 -7.87
C GLN A 354 -4.18 20.67 -6.56
N ALA A 355 -3.37 20.26 -5.62
CA ALA A 355 -3.81 19.92 -4.29
C ALA A 355 -2.65 20.16 -3.31
N PRO A 356 -2.88 20.83 -2.19
CA PRO A 356 -1.88 20.95 -1.15
C PRO A 356 -1.68 19.60 -0.46
N PHE A 357 -0.45 19.33 -0.04
CA PHE A 357 -0.11 18.15 0.73
C PHE A 357 0.41 18.54 2.10
N PHE A 358 0.12 17.72 3.07
CA PHE A 358 0.83 17.68 4.34
C PHE A 358 1.27 16.25 4.64
N CYS A 359 2.27 16.10 5.47
CA CYS A 359 2.76 14.79 5.87
C CYS A 359 2.54 14.59 7.37
N MET A 360 2.01 13.43 7.71
CA MET A 360 1.94 12.93 9.07
C MET A 360 3.03 11.88 9.25
N SER A 361 3.92 12.07 10.22
CA SER A 361 5.06 11.20 10.44
C SER A 361 5.09 10.71 11.89
N MET A 362 5.06 9.39 12.06
CA MET A 362 5.25 8.74 13.34
C MET A 362 6.74 8.53 13.59
N ASN A 363 7.24 9.09 14.67
CA ASN A 363 8.64 9.09 15.03
C ASN A 363 8.84 8.60 16.45
N GLU A 364 9.96 7.95 16.71
CA GLU A 364 10.29 7.39 18.02
C GLU A 364 9.18 6.41 18.49
N SER A 365 8.91 6.33 19.76
CA SER A 365 7.83 5.49 20.30
C SER A 365 6.52 6.25 20.57
N ASP A 366 6.59 7.59 20.62
CA ASP A 366 5.54 8.44 21.17
C ASP A 366 5.36 9.79 20.43
N LYS A 367 6.08 10.02 19.33
CA LYS A 367 6.04 11.30 18.62
C LYS A 367 5.28 11.21 17.30
N LEU A 368 4.27 12.04 17.18
CA LEU A 368 3.58 12.35 15.93
C LEU A 368 4.02 13.74 15.45
N ARG A 369 4.52 13.83 14.22
CA ARG A 369 4.86 15.11 13.58
C ARG A 369 3.93 15.38 12.43
N LEU A 370 3.44 16.61 12.37
CA LEU A 370 2.71 17.17 11.24
C LEU A 370 3.68 18.10 10.49
N ILE A 371 3.87 17.85 9.21
CA ILE A 371 4.79 18.59 8.35
C ILE A 371 3.96 19.30 7.28
N ASN A 372 4.02 20.63 7.21
CA ASN A 372 3.24 21.46 6.31
C ASN A 372 1.71 21.29 6.48
N ALA A 373 1.25 20.96 7.70
CA ALA A 373 -0.19 20.81 7.95
C ALA A 373 -0.86 22.18 8.08
N PRO A 374 -2.09 22.35 7.54
CA PRO A 374 -2.91 23.50 7.80
C PRO A 374 -3.22 23.66 9.30
N GLU A 375 -3.50 24.89 9.72
CA GLU A 375 -3.71 25.20 11.15
C GLU A 375 -4.92 24.47 11.75
N ASP A 376 -6.00 24.33 10.98
CA ASP A 376 -7.20 23.58 11.37
C ASP A 376 -6.90 22.10 11.62
N VAL A 377 -6.10 21.47 10.76
CA VAL A 377 -5.64 20.07 10.95
C VAL A 377 -4.77 19.96 12.20
N THR A 378 -3.88 20.94 12.41
CA THR A 378 -3.00 20.94 13.59
C THR A 378 -3.82 21.07 14.87
N LYS A 379 -4.83 21.94 14.89
CA LYS A 379 -5.74 22.09 16.04
C LYS A 379 -6.48 20.80 16.37
N VAL A 380 -7.05 20.12 15.37
CA VAL A 380 -7.77 18.85 15.57
C VAL A 380 -6.85 17.76 16.15
N CYS A 381 -5.61 17.70 15.68
CA CYS A 381 -4.65 16.68 16.16
C CYS A 381 -4.11 16.98 17.57
N CYS A 382 -4.17 18.22 18.03
CA CYS A 382 -3.60 18.65 19.31
C CYS A 382 -4.65 18.80 20.45
N VAL A 383 -5.95 18.69 20.14
CA VAL A 383 -7.02 18.79 21.15
C VAL A 383 -7.22 17.44 21.83
N PRO A 384 -7.13 17.36 23.18
CA PRO A 384 -7.49 16.14 23.91
C PRO A 384 -8.96 15.76 23.66
N PRO A 385 -9.31 14.47 23.59
CA PRO A 385 -10.67 14.00 23.33
C PRO A 385 -11.75 14.52 24.30
N THR A 386 -11.36 15.01 25.46
CA THR A 386 -12.25 15.51 26.52
C THR A 386 -12.80 16.92 26.31
N LEU A 387 -12.33 17.67 25.32
CA LEU A 387 -12.77 19.06 25.08
C LEU A 387 -13.82 19.21 23.97
N VAL A 388 -14.25 18.12 23.32
CA VAL A 388 -15.28 18.16 22.26
C VAL A 388 -16.71 18.09 22.82
N GLU A 389 -16.90 17.82 24.12
CA GLU A 389 -18.22 17.55 24.69
C GLU A 389 -19.00 18.79 25.22
N ASN A 390 -18.45 19.98 25.22
CA ASN A 390 -19.13 21.13 25.87
C ASN A 390 -19.49 22.31 24.93
N GLY A 391 -19.93 22.01 23.72
CA GLY A 391 -20.37 23.03 22.75
C GLY A 391 -21.90 23.25 22.64
N ASN A 392 -22.74 22.76 23.58
CA ASN A 392 -24.17 22.99 23.56
C ASN A 392 -24.73 23.13 24.96
N SER A 393 -24.56 24.32 25.58
CA SER A 393 -25.51 24.81 26.58
C SER A 393 -25.17 26.25 26.96
N ALA A 394 -25.76 27.22 26.27
CA ALA A 394 -26.18 28.52 26.83
C ALA A 394 -27.00 29.27 25.78
N GLN A 395 -28.28 29.01 25.76
CA GLN A 395 -29.26 30.03 25.43
C GLN A 395 -30.27 30.06 26.57
N HIS A 396 -30.14 31.06 27.37
CA HIS A 396 -31.25 31.76 28.04
C HIS A 396 -31.04 33.27 27.91
#